data_bb831cde8e98eea540bdb0cd4a4a592c
#
_entry.id   bb831cde8e98eea540bdb0cd4a4a592c
#
_cell.length_a   1.000
_cell.length_b   1.000
_cell.length_c   1.000
_cell.angle_alpha   90.00
_cell.angle_beta   90.00
_cell.angle_gamma   90.00
#
_symmetry.space_group_name_H-M   'P 1'
#
loop_
_entity.id
_entity.type
_entity.pdbx_description
1 polymer ?
#
loop_
_entity_poly.entity_id
_entity_poly.type
_entity_poly.pdbx_seq_one_letter_code
_entity_poly.pdbx_strand_id
1 'polypeptide(L)'
;MKGEVLDSMVTKEELKDWLDESAREKYEEKLEEYIDKAIKKNALAGNTTFYISTGKYTTDGSRKTAFYNLWYTNELSEDNREIVHRRIVNKYREAGFDVEKTKMDCGWHNHYFALKFTDIHRLLED
;
A
#
# COMPACT_ATOMS: atom_id res chain seq x y z
N MET A 1 -40.51 12.90 -13.58
CA MET A 1 -40.13 12.62 -13.20
C MET A 1 -39.68 12.62 -13.04
N LYS A 2 -39.56 12.77 -13.56
CA LYS A 2 -39.08 12.60 -13.46
C LYS A 2 -38.71 12.46 -12.77
N GLY A 3 -38.57 12.68 -12.89
CA GLY A 3 -38.26 12.52 -12.36
C GLY A 3 -38.23 12.40 -11.75
N GLU A 4 -38.70 12.59 -11.85
CA GLU A 4 -38.64 12.37 -11.29
C GLU A 4 -38.33 11.71 -10.93
N VAL A 5 -38.85 11.89 -10.15
CA VAL A 5 -38.32 10.59 -10.18
C VAL A 5 -36.87 10.39 -10.49
N LEU A 6 -36.30 11.26 -11.10
CA LEU A 6 -34.90 11.22 -11.39
C LEU A 6 -34.05 11.17 -10.15
N ASP A 7 -34.55 11.65 -9.04
CA ASP A 7 -33.81 11.65 -7.77
C ASP A 7 -33.45 10.26 -7.29
N SER A 8 -34.22 9.26 -7.73
CA SER A 8 -33.96 7.88 -7.31
C SER A 8 -33.14 7.10 -8.33
N MET A 9 -32.75 7.76 -9.42
CA MET A 9 -32.02 7.08 -10.49
C MET A 9 -30.51 7.23 -10.35
N VAL A 10 -29.82 6.12 -10.40
CA VAL A 10 -28.35 6.10 -10.34
C VAL A 10 -27.79 6.70 -11.63
N THR A 11 -26.86 7.63 -11.49
CA THR A 11 -26.15 8.21 -12.65
C THR A 11 -24.92 7.37 -12.98
N LYS A 12 -24.38 7.61 -14.19
CA LYS A 12 -23.16 6.95 -14.61
C LYS A 12 -21.99 7.35 -13.71
N GLU A 13 -21.94 8.63 -13.30
CA GLU A 13 -20.89 9.13 -12.43
C GLU A 13 -20.96 8.47 -11.06
N GLU A 14 -22.14 8.34 -10.50
CA GLU A 14 -22.32 7.67 -9.22
C GLU A 14 -21.90 6.21 -9.30
N LEU A 15 -22.32 5.51 -10.35
CA LEU A 15 -21.97 4.10 -10.53
C LEU A 15 -20.45 3.95 -10.66
N LYS A 16 -19.81 4.81 -11.45
CA LYS A 16 -18.36 4.78 -11.62
C LYS A 16 -17.66 5.00 -10.27
N ASP A 17 -18.11 6.00 -9.52
CA ASP A 17 -17.50 6.30 -8.21
C ASP A 17 -17.63 5.13 -7.25
N TRP A 18 -18.78 4.47 -7.23
CA TRP A 18 -18.98 3.31 -6.35
C TRP A 18 -18.13 2.13 -6.75
N LEU A 19 -17.99 1.88 -8.05
CA LEU A 19 -17.14 0.80 -8.55
C LEU A 19 -15.66 1.09 -8.27
N ASP A 20 -15.24 2.35 -8.45
CA ASP A 20 -13.87 2.76 -8.15
C ASP A 20 -13.58 2.60 -6.66
N GLU A 21 -14.52 3.02 -5.79
CA GLU A 21 -14.33 2.89 -4.35
C GLU A 21 -14.28 1.41 -3.93
N SER A 22 -15.14 0.58 -4.50
CA SER A 22 -15.11 -0.86 -4.23
C SER A 22 -13.76 -1.47 -4.62
N ALA A 23 -13.23 -1.08 -5.78
CA ALA A 23 -11.93 -1.56 -6.23
C ALA A 23 -10.79 -1.08 -5.32
N ARG A 24 -10.87 0.19 -4.88
CA ARG A 24 -9.89 0.75 -3.95
C ARG A 24 -9.90 0.00 -2.61
N GLU A 25 -11.10 -0.29 -2.08
CA GLU A 25 -11.22 -1.02 -0.82
C GLU A 25 -10.60 -2.41 -0.90
N LYS A 26 -10.86 -3.14 -1.98
CA LYS A 26 -10.29 -4.46 -2.18
C LYS A 26 -8.77 -4.42 -2.27
N TYR A 27 -8.25 -3.43 -2.97
CA TYR A 27 -6.82 -3.25 -3.11
C TYR A 27 -6.18 -2.88 -1.76
N GLU A 28 -6.83 -1.99 -1.02
CA GLU A 28 -6.36 -1.59 0.31
C GLU A 28 -6.27 -2.79 1.25
N GLU A 29 -7.27 -3.68 1.21
CA GLU A 29 -7.27 -4.91 2.01
C GLU A 29 -6.08 -5.81 1.66
N LYS A 30 -5.78 -5.95 0.39
CA LYS A 30 -4.64 -6.77 -0.06
C LYS A 30 -3.31 -6.19 0.42
N LEU A 31 -3.17 -4.87 0.33
CA LEU A 31 -1.98 -4.18 0.82
C LEU A 31 -1.83 -4.34 2.32
N GLU A 32 -2.91 -4.13 3.06
CA GLU A 32 -2.90 -4.26 4.50
C GLU A 32 -2.51 -5.68 4.92
N GLU A 33 -3.08 -6.68 4.28
CA GLU A 33 -2.75 -8.08 4.57
C GLU A 33 -1.26 -8.35 4.36
N TYR A 34 -0.71 -7.85 3.26
CA TYR A 34 0.70 -8.04 2.95
C TYR A 34 1.59 -7.36 4.00
N ILE A 35 1.27 -6.11 4.33
CA ILE A 35 2.04 -5.32 5.28
C ILE A 35 1.96 -5.95 6.68
N ASP A 36 0.77 -6.36 7.10
CA ASP A 36 0.59 -7.00 8.41
C ASP A 36 1.40 -8.29 8.52
N LYS A 37 1.44 -9.08 7.47
CA LYS A 37 2.26 -10.30 7.44
C LYS A 37 3.74 -9.97 7.53
N ALA A 38 4.17 -8.90 6.87
CA ALA A 38 5.57 -8.47 6.93
C ALA A 38 5.94 -7.97 8.32
N ILE A 39 5.05 -7.21 8.96
CA ILE A 39 5.27 -6.77 10.34
C ILE A 39 5.40 -7.97 11.27
N LYS A 40 4.47 -8.91 11.14
CA LYS A 40 4.49 -10.12 11.98
C LYS A 40 5.78 -10.91 11.79
N LYS A 41 6.18 -11.13 10.54
CA LYS A 41 7.39 -11.87 10.22
C LYS A 41 8.63 -11.22 10.86
N ASN A 42 8.73 -9.90 10.72
CA ASN A 42 9.86 -9.16 11.28
C ASN A 42 9.85 -9.14 12.81
N ALA A 43 8.67 -8.95 13.38
CA ALA A 43 8.52 -8.96 14.85
C ALA A 43 8.93 -10.32 15.42
N LEU A 44 8.50 -11.41 14.80
CA LEU A 44 8.87 -12.76 15.25
C LEU A 44 10.36 -13.04 15.10
N ALA A 45 11.01 -12.38 14.14
CA ALA A 45 12.46 -12.50 13.95
C ALA A 45 13.26 -11.54 14.84
N GLY A 46 12.57 -10.69 15.63
CA GLY A 46 13.23 -9.71 16.48
C GLY A 46 13.67 -8.44 15.77
N ASN A 47 13.20 -8.23 14.54
CA ASN A 47 13.55 -7.03 13.78
C ASN A 47 12.53 -5.93 14.10
N THR A 48 12.99 -4.87 14.73
CA THR A 48 12.12 -3.75 15.10
C THR A 48 12.16 -2.61 14.08
N THR A 49 13.14 -2.62 13.20
CA THR A 49 13.23 -1.69 12.07
C THR A 49 13.46 -2.52 10.83
N PHE A 50 12.64 -2.31 9.81
CA PHE A 50 12.72 -3.12 8.59
C PHE A 50 12.13 -2.39 7.40
N TYR A 51 12.40 -2.92 6.21
CA TYR A 51 11.90 -2.39 4.95
C TYR A 51 10.98 -3.41 4.29
N ILE A 52 9.88 -2.91 3.71
CA ILE A 52 9.08 -3.68 2.76
C ILE A 52 9.40 -3.08 1.40
N SER A 53 10.29 -3.75 0.67
CA SER A 53 10.86 -3.22 -0.56
C SER A 53 10.17 -3.74 -1.81
N THR A 54 10.05 -2.87 -2.81
CA THR A 54 9.54 -3.25 -4.13
C THR A 54 10.62 -3.89 -4.99
N GLY A 55 11.88 -3.87 -4.55
CA GLY A 55 12.96 -4.49 -5.30
C GLY A 55 14.08 -4.95 -4.38
N LYS A 56 14.95 -5.78 -4.92
CA LYS A 56 16.13 -6.23 -4.21
C LYS A 56 17.25 -6.53 -5.22
N TYR A 57 18.47 -6.36 -4.77
CA TYR A 57 19.64 -6.75 -5.54
C TYR A 57 19.93 -8.24 -5.30
N THR A 58 20.26 -8.94 -6.37
CA THR A 58 20.67 -10.34 -6.32
C THR A 58 21.95 -10.50 -7.13
N THR A 59 22.57 -11.69 -7.06
CA THR A 59 23.79 -11.97 -7.84
C THR A 59 23.55 -11.87 -9.35
N ASP A 60 22.30 -12.07 -9.78
CA ASP A 60 21.93 -11.97 -11.20
C ASP A 60 21.40 -10.58 -11.58
N GLY A 61 21.50 -9.61 -10.67
CA GLY A 61 21.00 -8.26 -10.89
C GLY A 61 19.79 -7.96 -10.01
N SER A 62 19.08 -6.89 -10.35
CA SER A 62 17.92 -6.45 -9.57
C SER A 62 16.68 -7.28 -9.87
N ARG A 63 15.92 -7.61 -8.86
CA ARG A 63 14.67 -8.36 -9.00
C ARG A 63 13.52 -7.60 -8.35
N LYS A 64 12.35 -7.69 -8.96
CA LYS A 64 11.12 -7.18 -8.38
C LYS A 64 10.62 -8.15 -7.31
N THR A 65 10.15 -7.61 -6.20
CA THR A 65 9.58 -8.44 -5.12
C THR A 65 8.09 -8.65 -5.37
N ALA A 66 7.47 -9.53 -4.60
CA ALA A 66 6.01 -9.70 -4.63
C ALA A 66 5.31 -8.38 -4.29
N PHE A 67 5.90 -7.58 -3.41
CA PHE A 67 5.35 -6.27 -3.05
C PHE A 67 5.32 -5.32 -4.25
N TYR A 68 6.29 -5.40 -5.15
CA TYR A 68 6.28 -4.60 -6.38
C TYR A 68 5.01 -4.85 -7.19
N ASN A 69 4.69 -6.13 -7.41
CA ASN A 69 3.52 -6.49 -8.21
C ASN A 69 2.22 -6.04 -7.57
N LEU A 70 2.17 -6.06 -6.25
CA LEU A 70 1.00 -5.61 -5.51
C LEU A 70 0.89 -4.09 -5.53
N TRP A 71 2.00 -3.39 -5.27
CA TRP A 71 2.02 -1.94 -5.18
C TRP A 71 1.73 -1.27 -6.53
N TYR A 72 2.22 -1.85 -7.60
CA TYR A 72 2.04 -1.34 -8.96
C TYR A 72 1.03 -2.15 -9.77
N THR A 73 0.01 -2.67 -9.11
CA THR A 73 -1.04 -3.43 -9.79
C THR A 73 -1.63 -2.63 -10.94
N ASN A 74 -1.94 -3.31 -12.05
CA ASN A 74 -2.60 -2.67 -13.18
C ASN A 74 -4.12 -2.87 -13.16
N GLU A 75 -4.65 -3.43 -12.06
CA GLU A 75 -6.09 -3.59 -11.87
C GLU A 75 -6.79 -2.27 -11.56
N LEU A 76 -6.01 -1.26 -11.17
CA LEU A 76 -6.52 0.08 -10.88
C LEU A 76 -5.75 1.10 -11.70
N SER A 77 -6.39 2.25 -11.95
CA SER A 77 -5.70 3.39 -12.54
C SER A 77 -4.62 3.90 -11.58
N GLU A 78 -3.66 4.63 -12.13
CA GLU A 78 -2.60 5.23 -11.32
C GLU A 78 -3.19 6.14 -10.25
N ASP A 79 -4.19 6.94 -10.59
CA ASP A 79 -4.82 7.85 -9.64
C ASP A 79 -5.46 7.09 -8.49
N ASN A 80 -6.16 6.01 -8.78
CA ASN A 80 -6.79 5.19 -7.74
C ASN A 80 -5.75 4.50 -6.87
N ARG A 81 -4.64 4.02 -7.47
CA ARG A 81 -3.54 3.45 -6.70
C ARG A 81 -2.97 4.46 -5.71
N GLU A 82 -2.73 5.70 -6.17
CA GLU A 82 -2.16 6.74 -5.31
C GLU A 82 -3.07 7.07 -4.12
N ILE A 83 -4.37 7.11 -4.36
CA ILE A 83 -5.34 7.33 -3.27
C ILE A 83 -5.17 6.25 -2.20
N VAL A 84 -5.10 4.99 -2.61
CA VAL A 84 -4.96 3.87 -1.67
C VAL A 84 -3.59 3.89 -1.00
N HIS A 85 -2.53 4.22 -1.73
CA HIS A 85 -1.19 4.32 -1.15
C HIS A 85 -1.16 5.32 0.01
N ARG A 86 -1.78 6.48 -0.17
CA ARG A 86 -1.87 7.48 0.89
C ARG A 86 -2.71 6.98 2.06
N ARG A 87 -3.83 6.33 1.77
CA ARG A 87 -4.71 5.78 2.80
C ARG A 87 -3.98 4.76 3.67
N ILE A 88 -3.24 3.85 3.02
CA ILE A 88 -2.59 2.76 3.76
C ILE A 88 -1.44 3.27 4.62
N VAL A 89 -0.63 4.18 4.11
CA VAL A 89 0.46 4.76 4.90
C VAL A 89 -0.11 5.53 6.08
N ASN A 90 -1.15 6.34 5.85
CA ASN A 90 -1.77 7.11 6.92
C ASN A 90 -2.41 6.20 7.97
N LYS A 91 -3.01 5.09 7.54
CA LYS A 91 -3.62 4.13 8.46
C LYS A 91 -2.61 3.60 9.46
N TYR A 92 -1.42 3.22 9.00
CA TYR A 92 -0.38 2.72 9.89
C TYR A 92 0.21 3.84 10.76
N ARG A 93 0.34 5.04 10.22
CA ARG A 93 0.78 6.19 11.02
C ARG A 93 -0.20 6.52 12.12
N GLU A 94 -1.49 6.51 11.82
CA GLU A 94 -2.54 6.78 12.81
C GLU A 94 -2.60 5.69 13.87
N ALA A 95 -2.21 4.47 13.53
CA ALA A 95 -2.10 3.37 14.48
C ALA A 95 -0.84 3.50 15.36
N GLY A 96 0.02 4.47 15.10
CA GLY A 96 1.20 4.73 15.91
C GLY A 96 2.51 4.27 15.31
N PHE A 97 2.49 3.65 14.13
CA PHE A 97 3.73 3.22 13.48
C PHE A 97 4.50 4.40 12.89
N ASP A 98 5.82 4.35 13.03
CA ASP A 98 6.71 5.25 12.32
C ASP A 98 7.02 4.58 10.97
N VAL A 99 6.33 5.01 9.94
CA VAL A 99 6.46 4.44 8.61
C VAL A 99 6.62 5.54 7.58
N GLU A 100 7.54 5.35 6.64
CA GLU A 100 7.73 6.31 5.56
C GLU A 100 8.11 5.59 4.27
N LYS A 101 7.82 6.26 3.15
CA LYS A 101 8.29 5.80 1.84
C LYS A 101 9.74 6.26 1.69
N THR A 102 10.60 5.34 1.32
CA THR A 102 12.01 5.65 1.15
C THR A 102 12.52 5.03 -0.15
N LYS A 103 13.57 5.61 -0.69
CA LYS A 103 14.20 5.14 -1.92
C LYS A 103 15.31 4.16 -1.54
N MET A 104 15.29 3.00 -2.19
CA MET A 104 16.32 1.98 -1.98
C MET A 104 17.26 1.94 -3.17
N ASP A 105 18.56 1.99 -2.91
CA ASP A 105 19.57 1.84 -3.94
C ASP A 105 19.93 0.36 -4.03
N CYS A 106 19.67 -0.23 -5.20
CA CYS A 106 19.94 -1.64 -5.45
C CYS A 106 21.18 -1.85 -6.34
N GLY A 107 21.99 -0.79 -6.52
CA GLY A 107 23.21 -0.84 -7.33
C GLY A 107 22.96 -0.48 -8.80
N TRP A 108 24.03 -0.09 -9.50
CA TRP A 108 23.99 0.23 -10.93
C TRP A 108 22.86 1.17 -11.33
N HIS A 109 22.62 2.23 -10.53
CA HIS A 109 21.55 3.21 -10.77
C HIS A 109 20.14 2.64 -10.66
N ASN A 110 19.97 1.43 -10.16
CA ASN A 110 18.67 0.85 -9.91
C ASN A 110 18.15 1.30 -8.56
N HIS A 111 16.97 1.92 -8.58
CA HIS A 111 16.33 2.42 -7.37
C HIS A 111 14.93 1.84 -7.27
N TYR A 112 14.60 1.33 -6.12
CA TYR A 112 13.25 0.87 -5.81
C TYR A 112 12.78 1.61 -4.57
N PHE A 113 11.48 1.78 -4.44
CA PHE A 113 11.00 2.34 -3.21
C PHE A 113 10.71 1.22 -2.20
N ALA A 114 10.66 1.61 -0.94
CA ALA A 114 10.27 0.71 0.14
C ALA A 114 9.48 1.48 1.17
N LEU A 115 8.67 0.75 1.94
CA LEU A 115 8.10 1.28 3.17
C LEU A 115 9.06 0.90 4.28
N LYS A 116 9.56 1.91 4.99
CA LYS A 116 10.45 1.70 6.13
C LYS A 116 9.64 1.84 7.41
N PHE A 117 9.62 0.77 8.19
CA PHE A 117 9.04 0.79 9.54
C PHE A 117 10.18 0.90 10.53
N THR A 118 10.10 1.89 11.40
CA THR A 118 11.17 2.19 12.36
C THR A 118 10.69 1.93 13.78
N ASP A 119 11.49 1.16 14.53
CA ASP A 119 11.30 0.96 15.97
C ASP A 119 9.85 0.59 16.34
N ILE A 120 9.32 -0.46 15.70
CA ILE A 120 7.92 -0.86 15.90
C ILE A 120 7.59 -1.18 17.36
N HIS A 121 8.61 -1.51 18.16
CA HIS A 121 8.42 -1.80 19.59
C HIS A 121 7.95 -0.58 20.37
N ARG A 122 8.11 0.63 19.82
CA ARG A 122 7.63 1.85 20.49
C ARG A 122 6.12 1.89 20.65
N LEU A 123 5.38 1.11 19.85
CA LEU A 123 3.93 0.97 20.05
C LEU A 123 3.57 0.40 21.41
N LEU A 124 4.51 -0.29 22.06
CA LEU A 124 4.30 -0.90 23.38
C LEU A 124 4.61 0.07 24.51
N GLU A 125 5.15 1.24 24.21
CA GLU A 125 5.47 2.26 25.19
C GLU A 125 4.24 3.13 25.48
N ASP A 126 4.06 3.47 26.73
CA ASP A 126 2.95 4.33 27.17
C ASP A 126 3.23 5.82 27.01
#